data_ce252c2513119b9c320b6905148652b1
#
_entry.id   ce252c2513119b9c320b6905148652b1
#
_cell.length_a   1.000
_cell.length_b   1.000
_cell.length_c   1.000
_cell.angle_alpha   90.00
_cell.angle_beta   90.00
_cell.angle_gamma   90.00
#
_symmetry.space_group_name_H-M   'P 1'
#
loop_
_entity.id
_entity.type
_entity.pdbx_description
1 polymer ?
#
loop_
_entity_poly.entity_id
_entity_poly.type
_entity_poly.pdbx_seq_one_letter_code
_entity_poly.pdbx_strand_id
1 'polypeptide(L)'
;MQKSLLAVLVAAGIGTTASAQKPTATAPKSYSAAGKQVQVYTTADNSQLRLSATDKLSFKEVGQPLETQPTVFVDPTHTFQTLVGIGAALTDASAETFAKLPKAQQQEFLQAYFSPSQGIGYTLGRTNINSCDFSSDTYTYVQDGDKELKTFSLKHDEKYKMPFIKQATAAAGGKLTLYVSPWSPPAWMKDTKNMLQGGKLLPEFRQSWADYYVKFIKAYEKAGIPVWGLTVQNEPMAKQKWESCIFTAEEERDFVKGFLGPTLKKGGLSDKKLIGWDHNRDLAFQRAATLFDDPEASKYFWGLGYHWYETWTGSGMQFDNLRRVHETYPDKHLVFTEGCVENFKFDNVQDWKLGERYGNSMINDFNAGTVAWTDWNILLDETGGPNHVGNFCYAPVIGDTRSGKLIYTNAYYYIGHFSKFVRPGARRIATASSRDVLQTTAFLNPDGKVAVVVMNQTDKEQPFQLWLKGQAAQATSRPHSIMTMVVN
;
A
#
# COMPACT_ATOMS: atom_id res chain seq x y z
N MET A 1 -69.49 -19.43 -57.60
CA MET A 1 -68.05 -19.40 -57.57
C MET A 1 -67.61 -17.98 -57.19
N GLN A 2 -67.48 -17.69 -55.91
CA GLN A 2 -67.05 -16.37 -55.44
C GLN A 2 -65.72 -16.57 -54.68
N LYS A 3 -64.68 -15.89 -55.10
CA LYS A 3 -63.39 -15.82 -54.43
C LYS A 3 -63.40 -14.70 -53.43
N SER A 4 -63.29 -14.98 -52.17
CA SER A 4 -63.09 -13.94 -51.12
C SER A 4 -61.60 -13.62 -51.01
N LEU A 5 -61.24 -12.34 -51.18
CA LEU A 5 -59.91 -11.80 -50.83
C LEU A 5 -59.88 -11.49 -49.35
N LEU A 6 -58.87 -11.99 -48.66
CA LEU A 6 -58.54 -11.63 -47.26
C LEU A 6 -57.46 -10.56 -47.30
N ALA A 7 -57.80 -9.34 -46.82
CA ALA A 7 -56.85 -8.26 -46.69
C ALA A 7 -56.12 -8.37 -45.34
N VAL A 8 -54.79 -8.46 -45.35
CA VAL A 8 -53.95 -8.42 -44.16
C VAL A 8 -53.50 -6.98 -43.94
N LEU A 9 -53.94 -6.38 -42.83
CA LEU A 9 -53.43 -5.07 -42.35
C LEU A 9 -52.11 -5.31 -41.63
N VAL A 10 -51.00 -4.78 -42.16
CA VAL A 10 -49.73 -4.66 -41.48
C VAL A 10 -49.71 -3.34 -40.73
N ALA A 11 -49.75 -3.40 -39.38
CA ALA A 11 -49.56 -2.22 -38.54
C ALA A 11 -48.03 -1.95 -38.40
N ALA A 12 -47.56 -0.89 -38.99
CA ALA A 12 -46.17 -0.41 -38.80
C ALA A 12 -46.03 0.28 -37.43
N GLY A 13 -45.45 -0.41 -36.47
CA GLY A 13 -45.04 0.18 -35.19
C GLY A 13 -43.82 1.06 -35.37
N ILE A 14 -43.97 2.37 -35.18
CA ILE A 14 -42.83 3.30 -35.13
C ILE A 14 -42.18 3.16 -33.77
N GLY A 15 -41.08 2.37 -33.72
CA GLY A 15 -40.23 2.26 -32.53
C GLY A 15 -39.34 3.50 -32.44
N THR A 16 -39.64 4.39 -31.49
CA THR A 16 -38.70 5.46 -31.10
C THR A 16 -37.50 4.85 -30.38
N THR A 17 -36.39 4.73 -31.08
CA THR A 17 -35.11 4.42 -30.47
C THR A 17 -34.65 5.62 -29.66
N ALA A 18 -34.78 5.56 -28.33
CA ALA A 18 -34.13 6.49 -27.41
C ALA A 18 -32.61 6.28 -27.53
N SER A 19 -31.95 7.17 -28.23
CA SER A 19 -30.49 7.26 -28.31
C SER A 19 -29.99 7.63 -26.91
N ALA A 20 -29.41 6.67 -26.18
CA ALA A 20 -28.72 6.97 -24.95
C ALA A 20 -27.50 7.85 -25.27
N GLN A 21 -27.60 9.14 -24.97
CA GLN A 21 -26.47 10.05 -25.01
C GLN A 21 -25.40 9.54 -24.07
N LYS A 22 -24.24 9.08 -24.62
CA LYS A 22 -23.04 8.89 -23.85
C LYS A 22 -22.75 10.18 -23.07
N PRO A 23 -22.44 10.10 -21.75
CA PRO A 23 -22.04 11.29 -21.01
C PRO A 23 -20.86 11.92 -21.74
N THR A 24 -21.02 13.17 -22.17
CA THR A 24 -19.94 13.98 -22.72
C THR A 24 -18.88 14.11 -21.64
N ALA A 25 -17.74 13.42 -21.83
CA ALA A 25 -16.58 13.63 -20.99
C ALA A 25 -16.24 15.12 -21.04
N THR A 26 -16.36 15.82 -19.93
CA THR A 26 -15.89 17.21 -19.80
C THR A 26 -14.42 17.21 -20.18
N ALA A 27 -14.06 18.05 -21.16
CA ALA A 27 -12.66 18.20 -21.58
C ALA A 27 -11.79 18.42 -20.34
N PRO A 28 -10.66 17.71 -20.20
CA PRO A 28 -9.80 17.84 -19.02
C PRO A 28 -9.39 19.31 -18.89
N LYS A 29 -9.52 19.88 -17.68
CA LYS A 29 -9.10 21.25 -17.39
C LYS A 29 -7.65 21.41 -17.84
N SER A 30 -7.38 22.41 -18.70
CA SER A 30 -6.04 22.71 -19.16
C SER A 30 -5.15 23.02 -17.96
N TYR A 31 -4.10 22.22 -17.72
CA TYR A 31 -3.07 22.53 -16.72
C TYR A 31 -2.01 23.40 -17.39
N SER A 32 -1.62 24.51 -16.76
CA SER A 32 -0.51 25.37 -17.20
C SER A 32 0.55 25.46 -16.12
N ALA A 33 1.81 25.31 -16.52
CA ALA A 33 2.98 25.53 -15.68
C ALA A 33 3.52 26.97 -15.79
N ALA A 34 2.99 27.79 -16.71
CA ALA A 34 3.42 29.19 -16.91
C ALA A 34 3.26 29.99 -15.61
N GLY A 35 4.32 30.68 -15.19
CA GLY A 35 4.36 31.47 -13.96
C GLY A 35 4.44 30.67 -12.66
N LYS A 36 4.39 29.35 -12.71
CA LYS A 36 4.56 28.49 -11.53
C LYS A 36 6.02 28.33 -11.14
N GLN A 37 6.24 28.01 -9.87
CA GLN A 37 7.55 27.70 -9.33
C GLN A 37 7.62 26.23 -8.92
N VAL A 38 8.82 25.67 -8.94
CA VAL A 38 9.12 24.32 -8.49
C VAL A 38 9.96 24.39 -7.24
N GLN A 39 9.46 23.90 -6.13
CA GLN A 39 10.27 23.66 -4.93
C GLN A 39 10.83 22.24 -5.02
N VAL A 40 12.15 22.11 -4.92
CA VAL A 40 12.86 20.82 -4.94
C VAL A 40 13.21 20.42 -3.52
N TYR A 41 12.99 19.13 -3.22
CA TYR A 41 13.46 18.47 -2.00
C TYR A 41 14.35 17.30 -2.41
N THR A 42 15.48 17.12 -1.71
CA THR A 42 16.50 16.13 -2.09
C THR A 42 16.96 15.30 -0.90
N THR A 43 17.16 14.01 -1.15
CA THR A 43 17.93 13.08 -0.32
C THR A 43 19.04 12.51 -1.20
N ALA A 44 20.30 12.63 -0.78
CA ALA A 44 21.45 12.22 -1.60
C ALA A 44 22.54 11.56 -0.75
N ASP A 45 23.16 10.52 -1.30
CA ASP A 45 24.30 9.87 -0.67
C ASP A 45 25.49 10.82 -0.53
N ASN A 46 26.41 10.49 0.36
CA ASN A 46 27.62 11.27 0.65
C ASN A 46 27.34 12.77 0.90
N SER A 47 26.20 13.10 1.48
CA SER A 47 25.76 14.46 1.79
C SER A 47 24.94 14.51 3.08
N GLN A 48 24.65 15.73 3.57
CA GLN A 48 23.72 15.95 4.68
C GLN A 48 22.26 16.14 4.22
N LEU A 49 21.99 15.96 2.93
CA LEU A 49 20.64 16.12 2.38
C LEU A 49 19.77 14.92 2.74
N ARG A 50 18.75 15.19 3.54
CA ARG A 50 17.76 14.22 4.01
C ARG A 50 16.38 14.88 3.94
N LEU A 51 15.67 14.65 2.83
CA LEU A 51 14.40 15.29 2.51
C LEU A 51 14.47 16.83 2.63
N SER A 52 15.63 17.38 2.28
CA SER A 52 15.99 18.78 2.47
C SER A 52 15.50 19.63 1.31
N ALA A 53 14.91 20.80 1.59
CA ALA A 53 14.62 21.77 0.54
C ALA A 53 15.95 22.30 -0.03
N THR A 54 16.15 22.13 -1.35
CA THR A 54 17.42 22.48 -2.02
C THR A 54 17.25 23.66 -2.98
N ASP A 55 16.35 23.54 -3.96
CA ASP A 55 16.28 24.49 -5.05
C ASP A 55 14.86 25.05 -5.23
N LYS A 56 14.80 26.28 -5.75
CA LYS A 56 13.59 26.88 -6.32
C LYS A 56 13.82 27.13 -7.79
N LEU A 57 13.04 26.48 -8.65
CA LEU A 57 13.18 26.60 -10.08
C LEU A 57 11.95 27.32 -10.67
N SER A 58 12.18 28.00 -11.79
CA SER A 58 11.12 28.66 -12.54
C SER A 58 10.98 28.01 -13.90
N PHE A 59 9.76 27.87 -14.38
CA PHE A 59 9.50 27.44 -15.75
C PHE A 59 9.81 28.56 -16.73
N LYS A 60 10.38 28.17 -17.87
CA LYS A 60 10.55 29.02 -19.06
C LYS A 60 9.84 28.37 -20.22
N GLU A 61 9.29 29.17 -21.09
CA GLU A 61 8.75 28.68 -22.35
C GLU A 61 9.87 28.08 -23.19
N VAL A 62 9.64 26.88 -23.70
CA VAL A 62 10.58 26.15 -24.55
C VAL A 62 9.79 25.46 -25.65
N GLY A 63 10.41 25.30 -26.80
CA GLY A 63 9.89 24.46 -27.86
C GLY A 63 9.99 22.98 -27.53
N GLN A 64 10.01 22.16 -28.57
CA GLN A 64 10.23 20.72 -28.43
C GLN A 64 11.66 20.49 -27.89
N PRO A 65 11.83 19.62 -26.86
CA PRO A 65 13.15 19.23 -26.39
C PRO A 65 13.96 18.52 -27.49
N LEU A 66 15.28 18.76 -27.52
CA LEU A 66 16.18 18.04 -28.39
C LEU A 66 16.46 16.64 -27.84
N GLU A 67 16.72 15.67 -28.70
CA GLU A 67 17.10 14.30 -28.31
C GLU A 67 18.33 14.24 -27.40
N THR A 68 19.23 15.21 -27.52
CA THR A 68 20.43 15.33 -26.68
C THR A 68 20.15 15.85 -25.28
N GLN A 69 18.95 16.38 -25.01
CA GLN A 69 18.55 16.95 -23.73
C GLN A 69 17.78 15.89 -22.88
N PRO A 70 18.36 15.36 -21.78
CA PRO A 70 17.63 14.53 -20.87
C PRO A 70 16.37 15.27 -20.35
N THR A 71 15.22 14.65 -20.47
CA THR A 71 13.93 15.31 -20.20
C THR A 71 13.02 14.36 -19.42
N VAL A 72 12.44 14.88 -18.34
CA VAL A 72 11.31 14.26 -17.64
C VAL A 72 10.04 14.95 -18.10
N PHE A 73 9.22 14.23 -18.85
CA PHE A 73 7.93 14.69 -19.36
C PHE A 73 6.83 14.44 -18.34
N VAL A 74 5.98 15.44 -18.12
CA VAL A 74 4.82 15.31 -17.22
C VAL A 74 3.58 15.92 -17.89
N ASP A 75 2.49 15.15 -17.90
CA ASP A 75 1.19 15.66 -18.38
C ASP A 75 0.09 15.47 -17.33
N PRO A 76 -0.26 16.51 -16.58
CA PRO A 76 -1.30 16.48 -15.57
C PRO A 76 -2.73 16.30 -16.10
N THR A 77 -2.92 16.37 -17.42
CA THR A 77 -4.25 16.16 -18.02
C THR A 77 -4.57 14.69 -18.26
N HIS A 78 -3.55 13.82 -18.28
CA HIS A 78 -3.70 12.37 -18.35
C HIS A 78 -3.53 11.78 -16.97
N THR A 79 -4.64 11.37 -16.36
CA THR A 79 -4.68 10.85 -14.99
C THR A 79 -5.03 9.36 -14.95
N PHE A 80 -4.48 8.66 -13.97
CA PHE A 80 -4.67 7.23 -13.73
C PHE A 80 -5.33 6.99 -12.36
N GLN A 81 -4.86 5.99 -11.62
CA GLN A 81 -5.40 5.62 -10.32
C GLN A 81 -5.33 6.75 -9.29
N THR A 82 -6.23 6.67 -8.31
CA THR A 82 -6.28 7.60 -7.17
C THR A 82 -5.61 6.97 -5.95
N LEU A 83 -4.72 7.70 -5.29
CA LEU A 83 -4.03 7.25 -4.09
C LEU A 83 -4.97 7.21 -2.88
N VAL A 84 -5.01 6.08 -2.19
CA VAL A 84 -5.67 5.89 -0.88
C VAL A 84 -4.79 6.41 0.24
N GLY A 85 -3.51 6.06 0.23
CA GLY A 85 -2.55 6.49 1.23
C GLY A 85 -1.23 5.75 1.20
N ILE A 86 -0.29 6.25 2.00
CA ILE A 86 1.03 5.65 2.25
C ILE A 86 1.20 5.53 3.77
N GLY A 87 1.75 4.40 4.23
CA GLY A 87 1.94 4.14 5.64
C GLY A 87 2.77 2.90 5.95
N ALA A 88 2.55 2.33 7.13
CA ALA A 88 3.27 1.16 7.59
C ALA A 88 2.44 0.29 8.55
N ALA A 89 2.95 -0.90 8.88
CA ALA A 89 2.32 -1.78 9.84
C ALA A 89 2.60 -1.33 11.29
N LEU A 90 1.50 -1.25 12.06
CA LEU A 90 1.49 -1.01 13.50
C LEU A 90 1.34 -2.36 14.20
N THR A 91 2.46 -3.09 14.31
CA THR A 91 2.56 -4.42 14.88
C THR A 91 2.69 -4.40 16.40
N ASP A 92 2.63 -5.57 17.04
CA ASP A 92 2.93 -5.71 18.47
C ASP A 92 4.36 -5.25 18.77
N ALA A 93 5.33 -5.66 17.95
CA ALA A 93 6.74 -5.25 18.08
C ALA A 93 6.92 -3.74 18.05
N SER A 94 6.26 -3.07 17.09
CA SER A 94 6.29 -1.61 16.98
C SER A 94 5.68 -0.94 18.21
N ALA A 95 4.55 -1.45 18.70
CA ALA A 95 3.87 -0.90 19.86
C ALA A 95 4.66 -1.10 21.16
N GLU A 96 5.29 -2.25 21.34
CA GLU A 96 6.13 -2.55 22.50
C GLU A 96 7.41 -1.72 22.50
N THR A 97 8.07 -1.59 21.34
CA THR A 97 9.26 -0.74 21.20
C THR A 97 8.91 0.72 21.49
N PHE A 98 7.80 1.22 20.91
CA PHE A 98 7.30 2.57 21.20
C PHE A 98 7.05 2.81 22.70
N ALA A 99 6.44 1.85 23.38
CA ALA A 99 6.16 1.97 24.82
C ALA A 99 7.42 2.03 25.69
N LYS A 100 8.54 1.44 25.25
CA LYS A 100 9.85 1.45 25.94
C LYS A 100 10.60 2.77 25.76
N LEU A 101 10.30 3.55 24.70
CA LEU A 101 10.98 4.82 24.45
C LEU A 101 10.61 5.88 25.49
N PRO A 102 11.52 6.82 25.79
CA PRO A 102 11.17 8.00 26.61
C PRO A 102 10.05 8.83 25.96
N LYS A 103 9.25 9.52 26.78
CA LYS A 103 8.09 10.27 26.29
C LYS A 103 8.42 11.31 25.19
N ALA A 104 9.56 11.96 25.29
CA ALA A 104 10.01 12.93 24.28
C ALA A 104 10.22 12.25 22.91
N GLN A 105 10.83 11.05 22.88
CA GLN A 105 11.04 10.27 21.66
C GLN A 105 9.75 9.66 21.12
N GLN A 106 8.81 9.28 22.01
CA GLN A 106 7.46 8.89 21.57
C GLN A 106 6.77 10.04 20.81
N GLN A 107 6.86 11.26 21.30
CA GLN A 107 6.30 12.45 20.66
C GLN A 107 7.02 12.77 19.35
N GLU A 108 8.36 12.75 19.35
CA GLU A 108 9.18 12.93 18.15
C GLU A 108 8.80 11.93 17.06
N PHE A 109 8.69 10.64 17.43
CA PHE A 109 8.31 9.57 16.51
C PHE A 109 6.93 9.80 15.87
N LEU A 110 5.93 10.10 16.71
CA LEU A 110 4.56 10.37 16.23
C LEU A 110 4.53 11.59 15.31
N GLN A 111 5.28 12.63 15.63
CA GLN A 111 5.40 13.84 14.82
C GLN A 111 6.10 13.55 13.50
N ALA A 112 7.22 12.82 13.52
CA ALA A 112 8.01 12.50 12.34
C ALA A 112 7.21 11.68 11.31
N TYR A 113 6.43 10.70 11.77
CA TYR A 113 5.65 9.87 10.85
C TYR A 113 4.31 10.47 10.44
N PHE A 114 3.54 11.02 11.36
CA PHE A 114 2.12 11.29 11.13
C PHE A 114 1.78 12.76 10.93
N SER A 115 2.63 13.70 11.40
CA SER A 115 2.36 15.13 11.17
C SER A 115 2.46 15.49 9.68
N PRO A 116 1.39 16.02 9.07
CA PRO A 116 1.42 16.38 7.64
C PRO A 116 2.32 17.58 7.33
N SER A 117 2.62 18.42 8.33
CA SER A 117 3.45 19.61 8.17
C SER A 117 4.90 19.40 8.56
N GLN A 118 5.16 18.73 9.68
CA GLN A 118 6.48 18.57 10.25
C GLN A 118 7.12 17.22 9.95
N GLY A 119 6.31 16.18 9.74
CA GLY A 119 6.74 14.83 9.42
C GLY A 119 6.60 14.47 7.95
N ILE A 120 6.62 13.16 7.70
CA ILE A 120 6.38 12.59 6.36
C ILE A 120 4.89 12.31 6.08
N GLY A 121 4.02 12.49 7.07
CA GLY A 121 2.57 12.55 6.94
C GLY A 121 1.91 11.24 6.52
N TYR A 122 2.22 10.12 7.16
CA TYR A 122 1.54 8.84 6.94
C TYR A 122 0.03 8.93 7.17
N THR A 123 -0.74 8.23 6.35
CA THR A 123 -2.21 8.24 6.35
C THR A 123 -2.82 6.86 6.30
N LEU A 124 -1.99 5.83 6.15
CA LEU A 124 -2.39 4.43 6.04
C LEU A 124 -1.71 3.61 7.14
N GLY A 125 -2.37 2.59 7.63
CA GLY A 125 -1.82 1.65 8.59
C GLY A 125 -2.31 0.23 8.34
N ARG A 126 -1.49 -0.75 8.71
CA ARG A 126 -1.82 -2.18 8.75
C ARG A 126 -1.65 -2.69 10.18
N THR A 127 -2.45 -3.65 10.62
CA THR A 127 -2.19 -4.35 11.88
C THR A 127 -2.65 -5.81 11.81
N ASN A 128 -2.06 -6.64 12.67
CA ASN A 128 -2.31 -8.07 12.67
C ASN A 128 -3.57 -8.47 13.44
N ILE A 129 -4.29 -9.49 12.92
CA ILE A 129 -5.31 -10.27 13.66
C ILE A 129 -4.60 -11.51 14.22
N ASN A 130 -4.68 -11.74 15.52
CA ASN A 130 -3.84 -12.69 16.26
C ASN A 130 -2.36 -12.30 16.19
N SER A 131 -1.48 -13.16 16.69
CA SER A 131 -0.03 -12.98 16.59
C SER A 131 0.48 -13.08 15.15
N CYS A 132 1.63 -12.44 14.93
CA CYS A 132 2.47 -12.60 13.74
C CYS A 132 3.92 -12.79 14.22
N ASP A 133 4.87 -12.96 13.30
CA ASP A 133 6.30 -13.04 13.63
C ASP A 133 6.79 -11.86 14.48
N PHE A 134 6.29 -10.65 14.23
CA PHE A 134 6.58 -9.44 15.02
C PHE A 134 5.61 -9.24 16.19
N SER A 135 5.30 -10.32 16.87
CA SER A 135 4.72 -10.35 18.22
C SER A 135 5.72 -10.95 19.19
N SER A 136 5.57 -10.70 20.49
CA SER A 136 6.49 -11.23 21.53
C SER A 136 6.24 -12.71 21.84
N ASP A 137 5.05 -13.22 21.52
CA ASP A 137 4.65 -14.63 21.62
C ASP A 137 3.50 -14.95 20.67
N THR A 138 3.13 -16.24 20.60
CA THR A 138 1.94 -16.70 19.86
C THR A 138 0.69 -16.52 20.72
N TYR A 139 -0.32 -15.81 20.20
CA TYR A 139 -1.58 -15.59 20.89
C TYR A 139 -2.79 -15.57 19.94
N THR A 140 -3.98 -15.78 20.51
CA THR A 140 -5.28 -15.60 19.84
C THR A 140 -6.24 -14.84 20.76
N TYR A 141 -7.37 -14.38 20.22
CA TYR A 141 -8.39 -13.67 20.99
C TYR A 141 -9.46 -14.60 21.59
N VAL A 142 -9.40 -15.91 21.36
CA VAL A 142 -10.35 -16.90 21.88
C VAL A 142 -9.65 -18.06 22.57
N GLN A 143 -10.32 -18.72 23.49
CA GLN A 143 -9.85 -19.97 24.06
C GLN A 143 -9.96 -21.13 23.05
N ASP A 144 -9.11 -22.13 23.19
CA ASP A 144 -9.12 -23.30 22.29
C ASP A 144 -10.48 -24.02 22.30
N GLY A 145 -10.95 -24.36 21.11
CA GLY A 145 -12.22 -25.05 20.89
C GLY A 145 -13.48 -24.19 20.96
N ASP A 146 -13.38 -22.89 21.23
CA ASP A 146 -14.53 -21.99 21.28
C ASP A 146 -15.03 -21.59 19.88
N LYS A 147 -15.77 -22.51 19.25
CA LYS A 147 -16.35 -22.33 17.90
C LYS A 147 -17.31 -21.14 17.79
N GLU A 148 -18.00 -20.79 18.90
CA GLU A 148 -18.99 -19.72 18.94
C GLU A 148 -18.37 -18.36 19.32
N LEU A 149 -17.06 -18.34 19.55
CA LEU A 149 -16.27 -17.14 19.90
C LEU A 149 -16.79 -16.41 21.16
N LYS A 150 -17.33 -17.14 22.13
CA LYS A 150 -17.88 -16.57 23.37
C LYS A 150 -16.82 -15.97 24.26
N THR A 151 -15.61 -16.52 24.23
CA THR A 151 -14.46 -16.10 25.03
C THR A 151 -13.62 -15.00 24.37
N PHE A 152 -14.08 -14.47 23.23
CA PHE A 152 -13.34 -13.46 22.47
C PHE A 152 -12.99 -12.22 23.33
N SER A 153 -11.69 -11.88 23.36
CA SER A 153 -11.18 -10.77 24.17
C SER A 153 -9.98 -10.09 23.50
N LEU A 154 -10.01 -8.76 23.41
CA LEU A 154 -8.90 -7.93 22.92
C LEU A 154 -7.89 -7.56 24.04
N LYS A 155 -7.95 -8.19 25.20
CA LYS A 155 -7.11 -7.83 26.37
C LYS A 155 -5.61 -7.77 26.05
N HIS A 156 -5.13 -8.62 25.11
CA HIS A 156 -3.75 -8.58 24.64
C HIS A 156 -3.42 -7.23 23.99
N ASP A 157 -4.25 -6.80 23.03
CA ASP A 157 -4.01 -5.59 22.25
C ASP A 157 -4.21 -4.30 23.07
N GLU A 158 -5.03 -4.35 24.10
CA GLU A 158 -5.29 -3.21 24.98
C GLU A 158 -4.05 -2.73 25.72
N LYS A 159 -3.02 -3.58 25.86
CA LYS A 159 -1.81 -3.25 26.59
C LYS A 159 -0.93 -2.25 25.85
N TYR A 160 -0.64 -2.49 24.58
CA TYR A 160 0.29 -1.68 23.79
C TYR A 160 -0.28 -1.30 22.40
N LYS A 161 -0.80 -2.26 21.65
CA LYS A 161 -1.16 -2.09 20.23
C LYS A 161 -2.27 -1.09 20.02
N MET A 162 -3.41 -1.23 20.71
CA MET A 162 -4.53 -0.31 20.59
C MET A 162 -4.19 1.11 21.07
N PRO A 163 -3.52 1.33 22.22
CA PRO A 163 -3.03 2.65 22.62
C PRO A 163 -2.10 3.28 21.59
N PHE A 164 -1.19 2.51 20.98
CA PHE A 164 -0.28 2.99 19.95
C PHE A 164 -1.03 3.42 18.70
N ILE A 165 -1.96 2.60 18.18
CA ILE A 165 -2.80 2.93 17.01
C ILE A 165 -3.61 4.21 17.27
N LYS A 166 -4.17 4.38 18.45
CA LYS A 166 -4.94 5.60 18.81
C LYS A 166 -4.05 6.84 18.83
N GLN A 167 -2.83 6.75 19.37
CA GLN A 167 -1.88 7.86 19.37
C GLN A 167 -1.43 8.21 17.95
N ALA A 168 -1.13 7.19 17.12
CA ALA A 168 -0.80 7.37 15.71
C ALA A 168 -1.95 8.06 14.95
N THR A 169 -3.18 7.60 15.16
CA THR A 169 -4.39 8.19 14.57
C THR A 169 -4.57 9.66 14.99
N ALA A 170 -4.39 9.96 16.26
CA ALA A 170 -4.47 11.34 16.77
C ALA A 170 -3.40 12.23 16.14
N ALA A 171 -2.15 11.75 16.03
CA ALA A 171 -1.05 12.47 15.41
C ALA A 171 -1.26 12.70 13.89
N ALA A 172 -2.00 11.81 13.23
CA ALA A 172 -2.45 11.95 11.84
C ALA A 172 -3.66 12.88 11.67
N GLY A 173 -4.05 13.62 12.72
CA GLY A 173 -5.23 14.49 12.71
C GLY A 173 -6.56 13.74 12.69
N GLY A 174 -6.61 12.53 13.27
CA GLY A 174 -7.79 11.68 13.36
C GLY A 174 -8.13 10.92 12.06
N LYS A 175 -7.27 10.89 11.07
CA LYS A 175 -7.52 10.37 9.72
C LYS A 175 -6.53 9.29 9.30
N LEU A 176 -6.32 8.27 10.12
CA LEU A 176 -5.53 7.10 9.73
C LEU A 176 -6.47 6.03 9.15
N THR A 177 -6.24 5.67 7.89
CA THR A 177 -6.90 4.55 7.22
C THR A 177 -6.25 3.25 7.68
N LEU A 178 -6.97 2.39 8.41
CA LEU A 178 -6.43 1.15 8.97
C LEU A 178 -7.05 -0.07 8.29
N TYR A 179 -6.21 -1.00 7.86
CA TYR A 179 -6.66 -2.34 7.46
C TYR A 179 -5.96 -3.42 8.29
N VAL A 180 -6.53 -4.61 8.28
CA VAL A 180 -6.14 -5.70 9.17
C VAL A 180 -5.84 -6.98 8.39
N SER A 181 -4.86 -7.76 8.84
CA SER A 181 -4.42 -9.00 8.18
C SER A 181 -4.18 -10.11 9.19
N PRO A 182 -4.70 -11.34 8.99
CA PRO A 182 -4.34 -12.49 9.82
C PRO A 182 -3.13 -13.24 9.26
N TRP A 183 -2.27 -13.74 10.13
CA TRP A 183 -1.18 -14.65 9.80
C TRP A 183 -1.60 -16.11 9.93
N SER A 184 -2.43 -16.43 10.92
CA SER A 184 -2.97 -17.78 11.12
C SER A 184 -4.31 -17.74 11.86
N PRO A 185 -5.24 -18.64 11.52
CA PRO A 185 -6.31 -18.98 12.43
C PRO A 185 -5.75 -19.61 13.72
N PRO A 186 -6.53 -19.64 14.84
CA PRO A 186 -6.16 -20.38 16.04
C PRO A 186 -5.74 -21.83 15.73
N ALA A 187 -4.77 -22.36 16.47
CA ALA A 187 -4.20 -23.70 16.25
C ALA A 187 -5.25 -24.81 16.12
N TRP A 188 -6.29 -24.78 16.96
CA TRP A 188 -7.34 -25.78 16.97
C TRP A 188 -8.23 -25.77 15.72
N MET A 189 -8.22 -24.69 14.91
CA MET A 189 -8.94 -24.60 13.64
C MET A 189 -8.13 -25.18 12.46
N LYS A 190 -6.87 -25.57 12.67
CA LYS A 190 -5.95 -26.02 11.63
C LYS A 190 -5.72 -27.55 11.68
N ASP A 191 -5.41 -28.14 10.54
CA ASP A 191 -5.06 -29.56 10.41
C ASP A 191 -3.81 -29.93 11.20
N THR A 192 -2.81 -29.01 11.26
CA THR A 192 -1.55 -29.19 12.00
C THR A 192 -1.67 -28.96 13.51
N LYS A 193 -2.78 -28.41 14.00
CA LYS A 193 -2.96 -27.96 15.40
C LYS A 193 -1.88 -27.03 15.88
N ASN A 194 -1.31 -26.22 14.98
CA ASN A 194 -0.25 -25.26 15.25
C ASN A 194 -0.49 -24.00 14.42
N MET A 195 -0.31 -22.82 15.00
CA MET A 195 -0.41 -21.55 14.28
C MET A 195 0.81 -21.34 13.36
N LEU A 196 1.98 -21.85 13.73
CA LEU A 196 3.23 -21.79 12.97
C LEU A 196 3.30 -22.90 11.93
N GLN A 197 4.28 -22.84 11.03
CA GLN A 197 4.65 -23.93 10.11
C GLN A 197 3.58 -24.24 9.04
N GLY A 198 2.80 -23.28 8.59
CA GLY A 198 1.80 -23.48 7.55
C GLY A 198 0.57 -24.23 8.07
N GLY A 199 0.19 -25.33 7.42
CA GLY A 199 -1.07 -26.04 7.67
C GLY A 199 -2.27 -25.37 6.99
N LYS A 200 -3.42 -25.99 7.05
CA LYS A 200 -4.67 -25.55 6.39
C LYS A 200 -5.80 -25.35 7.39
N LEU A 201 -6.65 -24.38 7.10
CA LEU A 201 -7.92 -24.21 7.80
C LEU A 201 -8.83 -25.43 7.53
N LEU A 202 -9.25 -26.12 8.58
CA LEU A 202 -10.16 -27.25 8.48
C LEU A 202 -11.56 -26.80 7.99
N PRO A 203 -12.21 -27.57 7.08
CA PRO A 203 -13.49 -27.19 6.50
C PRO A 203 -14.59 -26.88 7.52
N GLU A 204 -14.65 -27.62 8.61
CA GLU A 204 -15.64 -27.44 9.70
C GLU A 204 -15.48 -26.16 10.50
N PHE A 205 -14.36 -25.43 10.35
CA PHE A 205 -14.10 -24.17 11.03
C PHE A 205 -14.15 -22.95 10.11
N ARG A 206 -14.44 -23.11 8.81
CA ARG A 206 -14.50 -21.99 7.87
C ARG A 206 -15.51 -20.93 8.29
N GLN A 207 -16.68 -21.33 8.80
CA GLN A 207 -17.66 -20.38 9.30
C GLN A 207 -17.18 -19.67 10.59
N SER A 208 -16.64 -20.41 11.55
CA SER A 208 -16.12 -19.83 12.79
C SER A 208 -14.98 -18.83 12.50
N TRP A 209 -14.13 -19.14 11.51
CA TRP A 209 -13.06 -18.24 11.10
C TRP A 209 -13.62 -16.97 10.42
N ALA A 210 -14.62 -17.08 9.56
CA ALA A 210 -15.29 -15.93 8.96
C ALA A 210 -15.99 -15.05 10.04
N ASP A 211 -16.64 -15.65 11.03
CA ASP A 211 -17.23 -14.94 12.16
C ASP A 211 -16.18 -14.24 13.04
N TYR A 212 -14.97 -14.80 13.12
CA TYR A 212 -13.84 -14.23 13.85
C TYR A 212 -13.42 -12.85 13.29
N TYR A 213 -13.33 -12.71 11.96
CA TYR A 213 -13.05 -11.41 11.33
C TYR A 213 -14.11 -10.37 11.67
N VAL A 214 -15.37 -10.73 11.57
CA VAL A 214 -16.48 -9.82 11.89
C VAL A 214 -16.42 -9.39 13.36
N LYS A 215 -16.14 -10.34 14.24
CA LYS A 215 -16.04 -10.06 15.68
C LYS A 215 -14.86 -9.15 16.00
N PHE A 216 -13.69 -9.41 15.41
CA PHE A 216 -12.51 -8.58 15.57
C PHE A 216 -12.76 -7.14 15.07
N ILE A 217 -13.27 -6.96 13.85
CA ILE A 217 -13.54 -5.65 13.28
C ILE A 217 -14.50 -4.86 14.17
N LYS A 218 -15.62 -5.46 14.57
CA LYS A 218 -16.61 -4.82 15.44
C LYS A 218 -16.04 -4.45 16.81
N ALA A 219 -15.16 -5.28 17.36
CA ALA A 219 -14.53 -5.01 18.65
C ALA A 219 -13.54 -3.84 18.56
N TYR A 220 -12.73 -3.76 17.48
CA TYR A 220 -11.87 -2.62 17.22
C TYR A 220 -12.65 -1.32 17.03
N GLU A 221 -13.72 -1.36 16.21
CA GLU A 221 -14.58 -0.19 15.97
C GLU A 221 -15.29 0.27 17.25
N LYS A 222 -15.79 -0.68 18.06
CA LYS A 222 -16.35 -0.37 19.38
C LYS A 222 -15.33 0.29 20.33
N ALA A 223 -14.06 -0.07 20.19
CA ALA A 223 -12.97 0.53 20.94
C ALA A 223 -12.50 1.89 20.37
N GLY A 224 -13.15 2.40 19.32
CA GLY A 224 -12.84 3.68 18.68
C GLY A 224 -11.69 3.61 17.67
N ILE A 225 -11.41 2.44 17.10
CA ILE A 225 -10.42 2.22 16.05
C ILE A 225 -11.15 1.76 14.79
N PRO A 226 -11.50 2.67 13.86
CA PRO A 226 -12.18 2.31 12.63
C PRO A 226 -11.32 1.40 11.75
N VAL A 227 -11.91 0.35 11.19
CA VAL A 227 -11.26 -0.57 10.25
C VAL A 227 -11.80 -0.27 8.85
N TRP A 228 -10.91 0.09 7.93
CA TRP A 228 -11.24 0.39 6.54
C TRP A 228 -11.34 -0.86 5.66
N GLY A 229 -10.45 -1.82 5.88
CA GLY A 229 -10.35 -3.02 5.05
C GLY A 229 -9.65 -4.18 5.75
N LEU A 230 -9.56 -5.29 5.06
CA LEU A 230 -8.91 -6.50 5.57
C LEU A 230 -8.31 -7.31 4.41
N THR A 231 -7.25 -8.07 4.70
CA THR A 231 -6.78 -9.11 3.79
C THR A 231 -7.34 -10.47 4.20
N VAL A 232 -7.46 -11.39 3.24
CA VAL A 232 -7.98 -12.74 3.53
C VAL A 232 -6.97 -13.55 4.36
N GLN A 233 -5.70 -13.52 3.98
CA GLN A 233 -4.62 -14.25 4.64
C GLN A 233 -3.27 -13.64 4.27
N ASN A 234 -2.42 -13.36 5.25
CA ASN A 234 -1.03 -13.01 4.98
C ASN A 234 -0.30 -14.20 4.38
N GLU A 235 0.39 -13.99 3.26
CA GLU A 235 1.27 -14.96 2.59
C GLU A 235 0.68 -16.38 2.45
N PRO A 236 -0.45 -16.55 1.76
CA PRO A 236 -1.21 -17.81 1.74
C PRO A 236 -0.50 -18.98 1.05
N MET A 237 0.67 -18.79 0.46
CA MET A 237 1.48 -19.88 -0.12
C MET A 237 2.77 -20.15 0.67
N ALA A 238 3.05 -19.38 1.70
CA ALA A 238 4.30 -19.52 2.46
C ALA A 238 4.12 -20.39 3.71
N LYS A 239 4.84 -21.52 3.76
CA LYS A 239 5.03 -22.30 4.98
C LYS A 239 6.18 -21.69 5.77
N GLN A 240 5.86 -20.79 6.68
CA GLN A 240 6.85 -20.05 7.45
C GLN A 240 7.10 -20.66 8.83
N LYS A 241 8.27 -20.38 9.43
CA LYS A 241 8.57 -20.78 10.81
C LYS A 241 7.75 -20.01 11.86
N TRP A 242 7.05 -18.99 11.45
CA TRP A 242 6.09 -18.19 12.23
C TRP A 242 4.67 -18.55 11.88
N GLU A 243 3.71 -17.79 12.42
CA GLU A 243 2.29 -17.91 12.12
C GLU A 243 2.05 -17.85 10.61
N SER A 244 1.43 -18.89 10.08
CA SER A 244 1.14 -19.01 8.65
C SER A 244 0.02 -20.00 8.41
N CYS A 245 -0.73 -19.82 7.33
CA CYS A 245 -1.81 -20.72 6.93
C CYS A 245 -1.87 -20.77 5.39
N ILE A 246 -1.90 -21.98 4.85
CA ILE A 246 -1.87 -22.20 3.41
C ILE A 246 -3.28 -22.17 2.82
N PHE A 247 -3.45 -21.34 1.79
CA PHE A 247 -4.62 -21.34 0.91
C PHE A 247 -4.14 -21.42 -0.53
N THR A 248 -4.63 -22.40 -1.31
CA THR A 248 -4.51 -22.30 -2.77
C THR A 248 -5.36 -21.13 -3.27
N ALA A 249 -5.22 -20.76 -4.53
CA ALA A 249 -6.05 -19.70 -5.10
C ALA A 249 -7.53 -20.04 -5.06
N GLU A 250 -7.87 -21.31 -5.32
CA GLU A 250 -9.22 -21.83 -5.29
C GLU A 250 -9.77 -21.90 -3.85
N GLU A 251 -8.95 -22.31 -2.88
CA GLU A 251 -9.35 -22.36 -1.47
C GLU A 251 -9.64 -20.95 -0.93
N GLU A 252 -8.82 -19.93 -1.30
CA GLU A 252 -9.07 -18.54 -0.94
C GLU A 252 -10.35 -18.01 -1.60
N ARG A 253 -10.53 -18.24 -2.91
CA ARG A 253 -11.75 -17.89 -3.65
C ARG A 253 -12.98 -18.50 -2.99
N ASP A 254 -12.96 -19.79 -2.71
CA ASP A 254 -14.11 -20.52 -2.19
C ASP A 254 -14.42 -20.17 -0.73
N PHE A 255 -13.39 -19.87 0.06
CA PHE A 255 -13.58 -19.34 1.41
C PHE A 255 -14.25 -17.95 1.39
N VAL A 256 -13.80 -17.05 0.50
CA VAL A 256 -14.42 -15.73 0.35
C VAL A 256 -15.85 -15.85 -0.18
N LYS A 257 -16.07 -16.63 -1.23
CA LYS A 257 -17.38 -16.81 -1.85
C LYS A 257 -18.41 -17.44 -0.90
N GLY A 258 -18.02 -18.51 -0.22
CA GLY A 258 -18.93 -19.33 0.59
C GLY A 258 -19.10 -18.87 2.04
N PHE A 259 -18.11 -18.19 2.61
CA PHE A 259 -18.07 -17.91 4.03
C PHE A 259 -17.78 -16.43 4.33
N LEU A 260 -16.58 -15.93 4.04
CA LEU A 260 -16.15 -14.60 4.52
C LEU A 260 -17.00 -13.47 3.93
N GLY A 261 -17.21 -13.45 2.61
CA GLY A 261 -17.99 -12.41 1.94
C GLY A 261 -19.44 -12.32 2.45
N PRO A 262 -20.19 -13.45 2.45
CA PRO A 262 -21.53 -13.49 3.04
C PRO A 262 -21.58 -13.09 4.51
N THR A 263 -20.57 -13.49 5.31
CA THR A 263 -20.51 -13.19 6.74
C THR A 263 -20.24 -11.71 7.00
N LEU A 264 -19.34 -11.07 6.25
CA LEU A 264 -19.13 -9.63 6.29
C LEU A 264 -20.43 -8.87 5.94
N LYS A 265 -21.12 -9.30 4.88
CA LYS A 265 -22.40 -8.70 4.47
C LYS A 265 -23.47 -8.84 5.56
N LYS A 266 -23.66 -10.04 6.11
CA LYS A 266 -24.60 -10.29 7.23
C LYS A 266 -24.22 -9.50 8.48
N GLY A 267 -22.92 -9.29 8.71
CA GLY A 267 -22.39 -8.50 9.83
C GLY A 267 -22.54 -6.99 9.67
N GLY A 268 -23.05 -6.49 8.53
CA GLY A 268 -23.16 -5.05 8.25
C GLY A 268 -21.82 -4.40 7.88
N LEU A 269 -20.87 -5.18 7.36
CA LEU A 269 -19.50 -4.76 7.02
C LEU A 269 -19.22 -4.81 5.51
N SER A 270 -20.26 -4.63 4.68
CA SER A 270 -20.13 -4.68 3.21
C SER A 270 -19.30 -3.51 2.63
N ASP A 271 -19.09 -2.45 3.40
CA ASP A 271 -18.26 -1.30 3.05
C ASP A 271 -16.77 -1.55 3.18
N LYS A 272 -16.37 -2.59 3.93
CA LYS A 272 -14.97 -2.95 4.17
C LYS A 272 -14.30 -3.43 2.89
N LYS A 273 -13.06 -2.98 2.67
CA LYS A 273 -12.29 -3.32 1.47
C LYS A 273 -11.61 -4.66 1.68
N LEU A 274 -12.19 -5.71 1.07
CA LEU A 274 -11.59 -7.05 1.10
C LEU A 274 -10.50 -7.16 0.04
N ILE A 275 -9.30 -7.55 0.47
CA ILE A 275 -8.09 -7.64 -0.34
C ILE A 275 -7.66 -9.11 -0.36
N GLY A 276 -7.53 -9.68 -1.56
CA GLY A 276 -7.04 -11.05 -1.76
C GLY A 276 -5.52 -11.10 -1.94
N TRP A 277 -4.97 -12.31 -1.96
CA TRP A 277 -3.56 -12.63 -2.17
C TRP A 277 -2.66 -12.23 -0.98
N ASP A 278 -2.26 -10.96 -0.87
CA ASP A 278 -1.40 -10.50 0.22
C ASP A 278 -0.05 -11.24 0.29
N HIS A 279 0.61 -11.43 -0.88
CA HIS A 279 1.89 -12.14 -1.04
C HIS A 279 2.67 -11.57 -2.24
N ASN A 280 3.76 -12.21 -2.67
CA ASN A 280 4.72 -11.65 -3.64
C ASN A 280 4.15 -11.37 -5.04
N ARG A 281 4.81 -10.46 -5.78
CA ARG A 281 4.42 -10.04 -7.14
C ARG A 281 4.48 -11.15 -8.17
N ASP A 282 5.31 -12.17 -7.97
CA ASP A 282 5.60 -13.22 -8.95
C ASP A 282 4.34 -14.00 -9.39
N LEU A 283 3.45 -14.33 -8.46
CA LEU A 283 2.21 -15.06 -8.74
C LEU A 283 0.95 -14.18 -8.68
N ALA A 284 1.10 -12.86 -8.57
CA ALA A 284 -0.03 -11.93 -8.43
C ALA A 284 -1.04 -12.06 -9.57
N PHE A 285 -0.58 -12.24 -10.82
CA PHE A 285 -1.48 -12.37 -11.97
C PHE A 285 -2.29 -13.67 -11.95
N GLN A 286 -1.65 -14.80 -11.67
CA GLN A 286 -2.36 -16.10 -11.56
C GLN A 286 -3.39 -16.07 -10.43
N ARG A 287 -3.02 -15.49 -9.28
CA ARG A 287 -3.93 -15.37 -8.14
C ARG A 287 -5.12 -14.45 -8.47
N ALA A 288 -4.87 -13.30 -9.09
CA ALA A 288 -5.91 -12.39 -9.54
C ALA A 288 -6.90 -13.07 -10.48
N ALA A 289 -6.42 -13.83 -11.47
CA ALA A 289 -7.26 -14.55 -12.39
C ALA A 289 -8.20 -15.53 -11.67
N THR A 290 -7.67 -16.36 -10.75
CA THR A 290 -8.50 -17.32 -10.01
C THR A 290 -9.55 -16.63 -9.12
N LEU A 291 -9.20 -15.48 -8.51
CA LEU A 291 -10.11 -14.78 -7.60
C LEU A 291 -11.18 -13.95 -8.34
N PHE A 292 -10.78 -13.31 -9.47
CA PHE A 292 -11.62 -12.29 -10.11
C PHE A 292 -12.42 -12.80 -11.30
N ASP A 293 -12.01 -13.90 -11.94
CA ASP A 293 -12.78 -14.54 -13.04
C ASP A 293 -14.02 -15.28 -12.53
N ASP A 294 -14.11 -15.61 -11.23
CA ASP A 294 -15.34 -16.13 -10.61
C ASP A 294 -16.20 -14.93 -10.15
N PRO A 295 -17.32 -14.63 -10.85
CA PRO A 295 -18.14 -13.43 -10.54
C PRO A 295 -18.76 -13.49 -9.15
N GLU A 296 -19.01 -14.70 -8.61
CA GLU A 296 -19.60 -14.88 -7.29
C GLU A 296 -18.58 -14.63 -6.16
N ALA A 297 -17.31 -14.81 -6.42
CA ALA A 297 -16.22 -14.41 -5.53
C ALA A 297 -15.81 -12.96 -5.76
N SER A 298 -15.60 -12.56 -7.01
CA SER A 298 -15.10 -11.25 -7.44
C SER A 298 -15.89 -10.08 -6.85
N LYS A 299 -17.20 -10.22 -6.71
CA LYS A 299 -18.08 -9.18 -6.13
C LYS A 299 -17.74 -8.80 -4.69
N TYR A 300 -17.01 -9.63 -3.95
CA TYR A 300 -16.58 -9.35 -2.59
C TYR A 300 -15.20 -8.70 -2.53
N PHE A 301 -14.33 -8.97 -3.51
CA PHE A 301 -12.99 -8.42 -3.55
C PHE A 301 -12.97 -6.98 -4.05
N TRP A 302 -12.40 -6.09 -3.25
CA TRP A 302 -12.08 -4.72 -3.66
C TRP A 302 -10.77 -4.64 -4.44
N GLY A 303 -9.80 -5.51 -4.12
CA GLY A 303 -8.50 -5.50 -4.75
C GLY A 303 -7.58 -6.66 -4.38
N LEU A 304 -6.34 -6.55 -4.81
CA LEU A 304 -5.25 -7.51 -4.61
C LEU A 304 -4.13 -6.87 -3.81
N GLY A 305 -3.73 -7.49 -2.71
CA GLY A 305 -2.55 -7.13 -1.93
C GLY A 305 -1.31 -7.82 -2.46
N TYR A 306 -0.13 -7.18 -2.33
CA TYR A 306 1.12 -7.80 -2.73
C TYR A 306 2.31 -7.31 -1.90
N HIS A 307 3.35 -8.16 -1.83
CA HIS A 307 4.64 -7.98 -1.17
C HIS A 307 5.78 -7.92 -2.18
N TRP A 308 7.02 -7.74 -1.73
CA TRP A 308 8.22 -7.62 -2.58
C TRP A 308 9.31 -8.66 -2.35
N TYR A 309 8.96 -9.79 -1.72
CA TYR A 309 9.97 -10.80 -1.33
C TYR A 309 10.27 -11.83 -2.41
N GLU A 310 9.71 -11.73 -3.62
CA GLU A 310 9.95 -12.66 -4.73
C GLU A 310 11.43 -12.80 -5.11
N THR A 311 12.26 -11.82 -4.73
CA THR A 311 13.71 -11.84 -4.99
C THR A 311 14.46 -12.99 -4.33
N TRP A 312 13.86 -13.66 -3.33
CA TRP A 312 14.43 -14.87 -2.75
C TRP A 312 14.65 -16.02 -3.77
N THR A 313 13.91 -16.00 -4.87
CA THR A 313 14.05 -16.97 -5.98
C THR A 313 15.28 -16.71 -6.85
N GLY A 314 16.03 -15.63 -6.61
CA GLY A 314 17.11 -15.15 -7.46
C GLY A 314 16.65 -14.33 -8.66
N SER A 315 15.35 -14.07 -8.80
CA SER A 315 14.77 -13.20 -9.83
C SER A 315 14.76 -11.74 -9.40
N GLY A 316 14.66 -10.82 -10.37
CA GLY A 316 14.35 -9.42 -10.10
C GLY A 316 12.89 -9.20 -9.68
N MET A 317 12.57 -7.98 -9.24
CA MET A 317 11.20 -7.60 -8.89
C MET A 317 10.27 -7.65 -10.10
N GLN A 318 9.08 -8.28 -9.95
CA GLN A 318 8.15 -8.59 -11.03
C GLN A 318 7.07 -7.53 -11.20
N PHE A 319 7.45 -6.28 -11.42
CA PHE A 319 6.50 -5.14 -11.58
C PHE A 319 5.54 -5.31 -12.76
N ASP A 320 5.96 -5.99 -13.83
CA ASP A 320 5.12 -6.20 -15.02
C ASP A 320 3.88 -7.05 -14.71
N ASN A 321 3.96 -7.99 -13.76
CA ASN A 321 2.80 -8.76 -13.31
C ASN A 321 1.72 -7.87 -12.71
N LEU A 322 2.09 -6.83 -11.97
CA LEU A 322 1.14 -5.87 -11.41
C LEU A 322 0.45 -5.06 -12.51
N ARG A 323 1.23 -4.57 -13.49
CA ARG A 323 0.68 -3.86 -14.65
C ARG A 323 -0.33 -4.74 -15.39
N ARG A 324 -0.03 -6.04 -15.61
CA ARG A 324 -0.94 -7.00 -16.24
C ARG A 324 -2.22 -7.20 -15.42
N VAL A 325 -2.14 -7.28 -14.10
CA VAL A 325 -3.33 -7.35 -13.22
C VAL A 325 -4.17 -6.09 -13.39
N HIS A 326 -3.56 -4.90 -13.34
CA HIS A 326 -4.26 -3.63 -13.47
C HIS A 326 -4.94 -3.46 -14.85
N GLU A 327 -4.27 -3.88 -15.92
CA GLU A 327 -4.81 -3.82 -17.29
C GLU A 327 -5.95 -4.83 -17.50
N THR A 328 -5.86 -6.03 -16.90
CA THR A 328 -6.85 -7.10 -17.06
C THR A 328 -8.09 -6.88 -16.18
N TYR A 329 -7.89 -6.36 -14.97
CA TYR A 329 -8.94 -6.13 -13.97
C TYR A 329 -8.98 -4.66 -13.53
N PRO A 330 -9.36 -3.72 -14.41
CA PRO A 330 -9.24 -2.27 -14.16
C PRO A 330 -10.18 -1.75 -13.05
N ASP A 331 -11.20 -2.53 -12.67
CA ASP A 331 -12.11 -2.27 -11.54
C ASP A 331 -11.56 -2.75 -10.19
N LYS A 332 -10.45 -3.51 -10.19
CA LYS A 332 -9.77 -3.99 -8.99
C LYS A 332 -8.53 -3.15 -8.66
N HIS A 333 -8.32 -2.96 -7.38
CA HIS A 333 -7.24 -2.11 -6.89
C HIS A 333 -6.02 -2.93 -6.49
N LEU A 334 -4.82 -2.39 -6.76
CA LEU A 334 -3.55 -2.95 -6.29
C LEU A 334 -3.10 -2.24 -5.02
N VAL A 335 -2.72 -3.01 -4.01
CA VAL A 335 -2.20 -2.50 -2.73
C VAL A 335 -0.87 -3.17 -2.42
N PHE A 336 0.20 -2.40 -2.27
CA PHE A 336 1.41 -2.91 -1.64
C PHE A 336 1.15 -3.03 -0.14
N THR A 337 1.06 -4.25 0.36
CA THR A 337 0.61 -4.53 1.72
C THR A 337 1.75 -4.76 2.70
N GLU A 338 2.94 -5.11 2.21
CA GLU A 338 4.10 -5.35 3.07
C GLU A 338 5.42 -5.30 2.31
N GLY A 339 6.47 -4.77 2.96
CA GLY A 339 7.84 -4.90 2.53
C GLY A 339 8.81 -4.42 3.60
N CYS A 340 9.85 -5.17 3.85
CA CYS A 340 11.02 -4.76 4.65
C CYS A 340 12.30 -5.35 4.06
N VAL A 341 13.44 -4.92 4.55
CA VAL A 341 14.71 -5.58 4.26
C VAL A 341 15.02 -6.53 5.41
N GLU A 342 15.28 -7.77 5.07
CA GLU A 342 15.52 -8.88 5.99
C GLU A 342 16.98 -8.91 6.49
N ASN A 343 17.30 -9.82 7.40
CA ASN A 343 18.64 -10.07 7.91
C ASN A 343 19.28 -8.85 8.58
N PHE A 344 18.56 -8.27 9.53
CA PHE A 344 18.95 -7.09 10.28
C PHE A 344 20.36 -7.18 10.86
N LYS A 345 21.13 -6.10 10.68
CA LYS A 345 22.43 -5.86 11.32
C LYS A 345 22.47 -4.40 11.75
N PHE A 346 22.66 -4.15 13.03
CA PHE A 346 22.64 -2.79 13.58
C PHE A 346 23.69 -1.88 12.91
N ASP A 347 24.87 -2.40 12.61
CA ASP A 347 25.93 -1.64 11.94
C ASP A 347 25.59 -1.19 10.52
N ASN A 348 24.59 -1.81 9.90
CA ASN A 348 24.17 -1.52 8.53
C ASN A 348 22.88 -0.66 8.43
N VAL A 349 22.39 -0.11 9.55
CA VAL A 349 21.14 0.67 9.57
C VAL A 349 21.18 1.94 8.69
N GLN A 350 22.39 2.39 8.33
CA GLN A 350 22.60 3.54 7.44
C GLN A 350 23.04 3.12 6.02
N ASP A 351 22.96 1.83 5.66
CA ASP A 351 23.26 1.40 4.29
C ASP A 351 22.33 2.13 3.31
N TRP A 352 22.95 2.78 2.31
CA TRP A 352 22.22 3.58 1.33
C TRP A 352 21.26 2.74 0.48
N LYS A 353 21.61 1.49 0.20
CA LYS A 353 20.79 0.54 -0.56
C LYS A 353 19.42 0.29 0.06
N LEU A 354 19.29 0.44 1.39
CA LEU A 354 17.99 0.36 2.07
C LEU A 354 17.03 1.39 1.48
N GLY A 355 17.45 2.65 1.35
CA GLY A 355 16.61 3.70 0.76
C GLY A 355 16.31 3.47 -0.72
N GLU A 356 17.33 3.13 -1.51
CA GLU A 356 17.18 2.93 -2.96
C GLU A 356 16.20 1.81 -3.30
N ARG A 357 16.19 0.70 -2.53
CA ARG A 357 15.21 -0.39 -2.70
C ARG A 357 13.78 0.12 -2.56
N TYR A 358 13.52 0.97 -1.56
CA TYR A 358 12.21 1.59 -1.35
C TYR A 358 11.83 2.53 -2.48
N GLY A 359 12.73 3.44 -2.87
CA GLY A 359 12.49 4.37 -3.97
C GLY A 359 12.18 3.68 -5.29
N ASN A 360 12.99 2.67 -5.66
CA ASN A 360 12.77 1.86 -6.85
C ASN A 360 11.42 1.13 -6.82
N SER A 361 11.09 0.48 -5.69
CA SER A 361 9.83 -0.23 -5.54
C SER A 361 8.64 0.72 -5.66
N MET A 362 8.63 1.82 -4.92
CA MET A 362 7.52 2.77 -4.91
C MET A 362 7.27 3.41 -6.29
N ILE A 363 8.32 3.81 -7.02
CA ILE A 363 8.17 4.38 -8.36
C ILE A 363 7.50 3.37 -9.29
N ASN A 364 8.01 2.14 -9.34
CA ASN A 364 7.52 1.12 -10.25
C ASN A 364 6.13 0.60 -9.85
N ASP A 365 5.86 0.40 -8.56
CA ASP A 365 4.55 -0.01 -8.04
C ASP A 365 3.46 1.02 -8.40
N PHE A 366 3.73 2.31 -8.16
CA PHE A 366 2.77 3.35 -8.53
C PHE A 366 2.57 3.44 -10.04
N ASN A 367 3.63 3.29 -10.82
CA ASN A 367 3.53 3.27 -12.28
C ASN A 367 2.76 2.05 -12.80
N ALA A 368 2.75 0.94 -12.06
CA ALA A 368 1.97 -0.27 -12.36
C ALA A 368 0.49 -0.20 -11.92
N GLY A 369 0.04 0.88 -11.27
CA GLY A 369 -1.38 1.05 -10.90
C GLY A 369 -1.70 0.94 -9.40
N THR A 370 -0.69 0.84 -8.53
CA THR A 370 -0.87 0.74 -7.07
C THR A 370 -1.56 1.96 -6.49
N VAL A 371 -2.59 1.73 -5.65
CA VAL A 371 -3.39 2.80 -5.03
C VAL A 371 -3.04 3.04 -3.56
N ALA A 372 -2.35 2.11 -2.92
CA ALA A 372 -1.94 2.23 -1.51
C ALA A 372 -0.62 1.50 -1.30
N TRP A 373 0.24 2.04 -0.43
CA TRP A 373 1.57 1.48 -0.18
C TRP A 373 1.86 1.41 1.31
N THR A 374 2.16 0.22 1.84
CA THR A 374 2.34 -0.04 3.27
C THR A 374 3.66 -0.75 3.53
N ASP A 375 4.58 -0.06 4.18
CA ASP A 375 5.79 -0.66 4.71
C ASP A 375 5.47 -1.74 5.76
N TRP A 376 6.42 -2.63 6.06
CA TRP A 376 6.28 -3.54 7.19
C TRP A 376 6.37 -2.76 8.52
N ASN A 377 7.11 -3.21 9.49
CA ASN A 377 7.12 -2.58 10.82
C ASN A 377 7.50 -1.10 10.79
N ILE A 378 6.64 -0.23 11.30
CA ILE A 378 6.90 1.21 11.36
C ILE A 378 8.06 1.56 12.30
N LEU A 379 8.33 0.72 13.30
CA LEU A 379 9.34 0.91 14.34
C LEU A 379 9.81 -0.45 14.85
N LEU A 380 11.10 -0.67 14.91
CA LEU A 380 11.72 -1.83 15.56
C LEU A 380 12.79 -1.37 16.53
N ASP A 381 13.19 -2.25 17.47
CA ASP A 381 14.26 -1.97 18.39
C ASP A 381 15.66 -2.18 17.78
N GLU A 382 16.69 -1.97 18.56
CA GLU A 382 18.10 -2.11 18.16
C GLU A 382 18.52 -3.53 17.78
N THR A 383 17.65 -4.51 17.95
CA THR A 383 17.88 -5.91 17.51
C THR A 383 17.20 -6.19 16.16
N GLY A 384 16.38 -5.25 15.64
CA GLY A 384 15.51 -5.50 14.50
C GLY A 384 14.24 -6.26 14.87
N GLY A 385 13.84 -6.21 16.14
CA GLY A 385 12.69 -6.85 16.76
C GLY A 385 11.88 -5.89 17.65
N PRO A 386 11.17 -6.40 18.68
CA PRO A 386 11.12 -7.79 19.15
C PRO A 386 10.47 -8.76 18.14
N ASN A 387 10.87 -10.03 18.23
CA ASN A 387 10.37 -11.09 17.35
C ASN A 387 10.52 -12.44 18.07
N HIS A 388 9.45 -13.23 18.18
CA HIS A 388 9.46 -14.49 18.95
C HIS A 388 10.01 -15.71 18.18
N VAL A 389 10.27 -15.56 16.87
CA VAL A 389 10.73 -16.66 15.98
C VAL A 389 12.10 -16.40 15.35
N GLY A 390 12.78 -15.30 15.74
CA GLY A 390 14.10 -14.95 15.22
C GLY A 390 14.11 -14.54 13.75
N ASN A 391 13.10 -13.77 13.31
CA ASN A 391 12.99 -13.20 11.97
C ASN A 391 13.19 -11.68 12.04
N PHE A 392 14.45 -11.22 12.20
CA PHE A 392 14.77 -9.81 12.40
C PHE A 392 14.90 -9.06 11.10
N CYS A 393 14.30 -7.85 11.05
CA CYS A 393 14.21 -7.00 9.86
C CYS A 393 14.64 -5.55 10.15
N TYR A 394 14.90 -4.80 9.09
CA TYR A 394 15.02 -3.35 9.19
C TYR A 394 13.63 -2.70 9.23
N ALA A 395 13.53 -1.59 9.95
CA ALA A 395 12.43 -0.65 9.86
C ALA A 395 12.96 0.72 9.42
N PRO A 396 12.14 1.59 8.85
CA PRO A 396 12.58 2.95 8.48
C PRO A 396 13.04 3.77 9.68
N VAL A 397 12.54 3.48 10.88
CA VAL A 397 13.05 4.03 12.14
C VAL A 397 13.36 2.91 13.12
N ILE A 398 14.55 2.97 13.71
CA ILE A 398 14.98 2.09 14.81
C ILE A 398 14.92 2.88 16.12
N GLY A 399 14.20 2.34 17.09
CA GLY A 399 14.17 2.85 18.45
C GLY A 399 15.21 2.14 19.31
N ASP A 400 16.41 2.69 19.45
CA ASP A 400 17.42 2.11 20.36
C ASP A 400 16.94 2.27 21.81
N THR A 401 16.36 1.21 22.35
CA THR A 401 15.78 1.21 23.71
C THR A 401 16.83 1.31 24.82
N ARG A 402 18.11 1.01 24.51
CA ARG A 402 19.23 1.12 25.45
C ARG A 402 19.67 2.56 25.66
N SER A 403 19.71 3.35 24.56
CA SER A 403 20.07 4.77 24.60
C SER A 403 18.88 5.70 24.66
N GLY A 404 17.68 5.21 24.39
CA GLY A 404 16.45 6.00 24.27
C GLY A 404 16.42 6.89 23.04
N LYS A 405 17.17 6.56 21.95
CA LYS A 405 17.26 7.38 20.75
C LYS A 405 16.47 6.80 19.58
N LEU A 406 16.00 7.67 18.70
CA LEU A 406 15.48 7.29 17.38
C LEU A 406 16.58 7.38 16.33
N ILE A 407 16.70 6.37 15.50
CA ILE A 407 17.64 6.30 14.38
C ILE A 407 16.81 6.25 13.10
N TYR A 408 16.83 7.33 12.33
CA TYR A 408 16.17 7.43 11.04
C TYR A 408 17.08 6.83 9.97
N THR A 409 16.62 5.77 9.30
CA THR A 409 17.36 5.13 8.22
C THR A 409 17.12 5.84 6.89
N ASN A 410 17.89 5.49 5.85
CA ASN A 410 17.68 6.05 4.53
C ASN A 410 16.30 5.70 3.96
N ALA A 411 15.71 4.56 4.33
CA ALA A 411 14.35 4.18 3.94
C ALA A 411 13.29 5.20 4.38
N TYR A 412 13.39 5.75 5.60
CA TYR A 412 12.49 6.79 6.10
C TYR A 412 12.45 8.00 5.16
N TYR A 413 13.60 8.48 4.74
CA TYR A 413 13.69 9.65 3.86
C TYR A 413 13.21 9.36 2.45
N TYR A 414 13.54 8.17 1.91
CA TYR A 414 13.06 7.77 0.58
C TYR A 414 11.54 7.65 0.53
N ILE A 415 10.91 7.01 1.51
CA ILE A 415 9.44 6.96 1.62
C ILE A 415 8.85 8.36 1.79
N GLY A 416 9.54 9.22 2.54
CA GLY A 416 9.16 10.62 2.77
C GLY A 416 9.03 11.44 1.48
N HIS A 417 9.82 11.12 0.43
CA HIS A 417 9.70 11.75 -0.89
C HIS A 417 8.34 11.51 -1.57
N PHE A 418 7.64 10.47 -1.17
CA PHE A 418 6.28 10.18 -1.62
C PHE A 418 5.26 10.68 -0.59
N SER A 419 5.29 10.15 0.62
CA SER A 419 4.21 10.33 1.60
C SER A 419 3.98 11.78 2.03
N LYS A 420 5.03 12.60 2.10
CA LYS A 420 4.94 14.03 2.45
C LYS A 420 4.26 14.84 1.36
N PHE A 421 4.53 14.53 0.09
CA PHE A 421 4.15 15.36 -1.04
C PHE A 421 3.00 14.80 -1.88
N VAL A 422 2.69 13.51 -1.76
CA VAL A 422 1.59 12.84 -2.46
C VAL A 422 0.53 12.45 -1.42
N ARG A 423 -0.60 13.13 -1.47
CA ARG A 423 -1.61 13.03 -0.41
C ARG A 423 -2.80 12.15 -0.83
N PRO A 424 -3.58 11.59 0.12
CA PRO A 424 -4.81 10.86 -0.21
C PRO A 424 -5.70 11.65 -1.16
N GLY A 425 -6.21 10.96 -2.19
CA GLY A 425 -6.96 11.58 -3.28
C GLY A 425 -6.11 12.13 -4.43
N ALA A 426 -4.77 12.12 -4.31
CA ALA A 426 -3.88 12.44 -5.43
C ALA A 426 -4.08 11.44 -6.56
N ARG A 427 -4.07 11.91 -7.79
CA ARG A 427 -4.15 11.06 -8.98
C ARG A 427 -2.77 10.92 -9.61
N ARG A 428 -2.33 9.69 -9.87
CA ARG A 428 -1.14 9.51 -10.68
C ARG A 428 -1.38 10.11 -12.07
N ILE A 429 -0.38 10.79 -12.61
CA ILE A 429 -0.43 11.46 -13.92
C ILE A 429 0.62 10.89 -14.87
N ALA A 430 0.44 11.14 -16.16
CA ALA A 430 1.40 10.68 -17.15
C ALA A 430 2.76 11.32 -16.92
N THR A 431 3.77 10.46 -16.83
CA THR A 431 5.18 10.88 -16.75
C THR A 431 6.07 9.87 -17.46
N ALA A 432 7.12 10.36 -18.08
CA ALA A 432 8.14 9.55 -18.74
C ALA A 432 9.49 10.26 -18.71
N SER A 433 10.57 9.50 -18.62
CA SER A 433 11.92 10.01 -18.79
C SER A 433 12.47 9.66 -20.17
N SER A 434 13.19 10.57 -20.80
CA SER A 434 13.92 10.28 -22.05
C SER A 434 15.23 9.52 -21.80
N ARG A 435 15.55 9.20 -20.53
CA ARG A 435 16.71 8.41 -20.13
C ARG A 435 16.31 7.44 -19.03
N ASP A 436 16.64 6.19 -19.17
CA ASP A 436 16.36 5.09 -18.24
C ASP A 436 17.08 5.23 -16.89
N VAL A 437 18.19 5.97 -16.86
CA VAL A 437 18.94 6.28 -15.63
C VAL A 437 18.17 7.18 -14.65
N LEU A 438 17.10 7.85 -15.09
CA LEU A 438 16.21 8.64 -14.27
C LEU A 438 14.85 7.93 -14.15
N GLN A 439 14.64 7.25 -13.03
CA GLN A 439 13.34 6.68 -12.69
C GLN A 439 12.40 7.79 -12.21
N THR A 440 11.13 7.76 -12.64
CA THR A 440 10.20 8.84 -12.31
C THR A 440 8.76 8.37 -12.16
N THR A 441 8.02 9.06 -11.28
CA THR A 441 6.56 8.98 -11.17
C THR A 441 6.02 10.36 -10.80
N ALA A 442 4.75 10.66 -11.10
CA ALA A 442 4.18 11.96 -10.82
C ALA A 442 2.70 11.88 -10.42
N PHE A 443 2.27 12.82 -9.58
CA PHE A 443 0.93 12.91 -9.04
C PHE A 443 0.37 14.33 -9.08
N LEU A 444 -0.91 14.44 -9.37
CA LEU A 444 -1.69 15.65 -9.20
C LEU A 444 -2.49 15.55 -7.89
N ASN A 445 -2.14 16.39 -6.92
CA ASN A 445 -2.80 16.44 -5.62
C ASN A 445 -4.19 17.12 -5.69
N PRO A 446 -5.08 16.87 -4.71
CA PRO A 446 -6.39 17.54 -4.65
C PRO A 446 -6.31 19.08 -4.56
N ASP A 447 -5.22 19.62 -4.02
CA ASP A 447 -4.96 21.07 -3.96
C ASP A 447 -4.43 21.68 -5.28
N GLY A 448 -4.29 20.86 -6.32
CA GLY A 448 -3.82 21.27 -7.65
C GLY A 448 -2.29 21.30 -7.81
N LYS A 449 -1.53 21.02 -6.78
CA LYS A 449 -0.07 20.88 -6.89
C LYS A 449 0.30 19.58 -7.58
N VAL A 450 1.37 19.64 -8.37
CA VAL A 450 1.97 18.46 -8.98
C VAL A 450 3.24 18.09 -8.21
N ALA A 451 3.32 16.83 -7.77
CA ALA A 451 4.52 16.25 -7.17
C ALA A 451 5.16 15.30 -8.20
N VAL A 452 6.41 15.56 -8.56
CA VAL A 452 7.20 14.70 -9.47
C VAL A 452 8.36 14.13 -8.69
N VAL A 453 8.41 12.81 -8.57
CA VAL A 453 9.54 12.11 -7.93
C VAL A 453 10.49 11.65 -9.01
N VAL A 454 11.77 11.94 -8.84
CA VAL A 454 12.86 11.54 -9.74
C VAL A 454 13.96 10.88 -8.91
N MET A 455 14.41 9.70 -9.33
CA MET A 455 15.47 8.95 -8.66
C MET A 455 16.61 8.64 -9.65
N ASN A 456 17.83 8.84 -9.18
CA ASN A 456 19.09 8.52 -9.87
C ASN A 456 19.90 7.54 -9.00
N GLN A 457 20.07 6.32 -9.49
CA GLN A 457 20.87 5.27 -8.83
C GLN A 457 22.28 5.13 -9.42
N THR A 458 22.69 6.05 -10.29
CA THR A 458 24.01 6.01 -10.93
C THR A 458 25.06 6.80 -10.11
N ASP A 459 26.34 6.51 -10.35
CA ASP A 459 27.47 7.22 -9.75
C ASP A 459 27.72 8.62 -10.37
N LYS A 460 26.82 9.09 -11.25
CA LYS A 460 27.01 10.37 -11.97
C LYS A 460 25.86 11.33 -11.74
N GLU A 461 26.16 12.60 -11.73
CA GLU A 461 25.14 13.64 -11.84
C GLU A 461 24.41 13.53 -13.16
N GLN A 462 23.08 13.71 -13.11
CA GLN A 462 22.21 13.66 -14.29
C GLN A 462 21.49 15.00 -14.45
N PRO A 463 22.02 15.92 -15.27
CA PRO A 463 21.30 17.13 -15.64
C PRO A 463 20.09 16.77 -16.51
N PHE A 464 18.95 17.37 -16.23
CA PHE A 464 17.72 17.17 -16.99
C PHE A 464 16.81 18.39 -16.95
N GLN A 465 15.83 18.43 -17.80
CA GLN A 465 14.73 19.38 -17.71
C GLN A 465 13.42 18.70 -17.33
N LEU A 466 12.68 19.31 -16.39
CA LEU A 466 11.29 18.96 -16.13
C LEU A 466 10.42 19.70 -17.13
N TRP A 467 9.77 18.97 -18.03
CA TRP A 467 8.97 19.53 -19.12
C TRP A 467 7.46 19.29 -18.92
N LEU A 468 6.68 20.37 -18.93
CA LEU A 468 5.24 20.38 -18.83
C LEU A 468 4.62 21.25 -19.94
N LYS A 469 4.11 20.63 -21.01
CA LYS A 469 3.37 21.32 -22.09
C LYS A 469 4.04 22.60 -22.60
N GLY A 470 5.30 22.51 -23.04
CA GLY A 470 6.02 23.63 -23.61
C GLY A 470 6.67 24.58 -22.58
N GLN A 471 6.59 24.24 -21.32
CA GLN A 471 7.30 24.92 -20.23
C GLN A 471 8.35 23.99 -19.63
N ALA A 472 9.57 24.42 -19.41
CA ALA A 472 10.62 23.62 -18.80
C ALA A 472 11.33 24.32 -17.65
N ALA A 473 11.71 23.55 -16.64
CA ALA A 473 12.59 23.95 -15.55
C ALA A 473 13.83 23.05 -15.53
N GLN A 474 15.03 23.65 -15.48
CA GLN A 474 16.31 22.91 -15.47
C GLN A 474 16.60 22.42 -14.05
N ALA A 475 17.04 21.18 -13.94
CA ALA A 475 17.40 20.52 -12.69
C ALA A 475 18.60 19.59 -12.89
N THR A 476 19.25 19.22 -11.79
CA THR A 476 20.32 18.20 -11.78
C THR A 476 20.05 17.22 -10.67
N SER A 477 19.97 15.94 -10.99
CA SER A 477 19.91 14.85 -10.01
C SER A 477 21.31 14.42 -9.62
N ARG A 478 21.61 14.42 -8.33
CA ARG A 478 22.91 13.99 -7.79
C ARG A 478 23.10 12.48 -7.97
N PRO A 479 24.34 11.97 -7.90
CA PRO A 479 24.56 10.52 -7.79
C PRO A 479 23.81 9.95 -6.59
N HIS A 480 23.30 8.72 -6.72
CA HIS A 480 22.64 8.00 -5.63
C HIS A 480 21.66 8.89 -4.85
N SER A 481 20.64 9.42 -5.53
CA SER A 481 19.72 10.39 -4.94
C SER A 481 18.28 10.18 -5.37
N ILE A 482 17.39 10.68 -4.54
CA ILE A 482 15.98 10.86 -4.87
C ILE A 482 15.58 12.31 -4.62
N MET A 483 14.79 12.87 -5.52
CA MET A 483 14.25 14.22 -5.36
C MET A 483 12.75 14.24 -5.60
N THR A 484 12.06 15.15 -4.92
CA THR A 484 10.66 15.48 -5.20
C THR A 484 10.57 16.94 -5.62
N MET A 485 10.03 17.17 -6.80
CA MET A 485 9.81 18.48 -7.39
C MET A 485 8.32 18.83 -7.25
N VAL A 486 8.02 19.81 -6.41
CA VAL A 486 6.64 20.26 -6.15
C VAL A 486 6.36 21.51 -6.96
N VAL A 487 5.46 21.39 -7.94
CA VAL A 487 5.00 22.52 -8.77
C VAL A 487 3.80 23.16 -8.08
N ASN A 488 3.96 24.45 -7.69
CA ASN A 488 2.98 25.20 -6.90
C ASN A 488 2.13 26.13 -7.77
#